data_74e93157526f7219f6b871594b917dd7
#
_entry.id   74e93157526f7219f6b871594b917dd7
#
_cell.length_a   1.000
_cell.length_b   1.000
_cell.length_c   1.000
_cell.angle_alpha   90.00
_cell.angle_beta   90.00
_cell.angle_gamma   90.00
#
_symmetry.space_group_name_H-M   'P 1'
#
loop_
_entity.id
_entity.type
_entity.pdbx_description
1 polymer ?
#
loop_
_entity_poly.entity_id
_entity_poly.type
_entity_poly.pdbx_seq_one_letter_code
_entity_poly.pdbx_strand_id
1 'polypeptide(L)'
;MRNLAALIPALFLLGSSLLPGGSAVAQPLHAISMHGTPALPADYQHLPYVNPDVKKGGRISYGVVGTFDSLNPFVLKGMRTSARGVWDPEFGNLLYEPLMSRSSDEPFSLYGLLAETVEWDDERSFVQFNINPKAKWSDGEPVTPDDVIFTFNLLKEKGRPPFNSRLDGVAKMEKTGEHSVRFTFNEKANRETPLILASSTPILPKHATDPEKFEQAGLGAVVGSGPYRIKTLRPGERIIWERNPDYWGKDIPGKVGFDNYDEISITYFLQVTTMFEAFKKGDIDIYPEGDAINGTSDTSHWGQAYNFPAVHRGDIVKDVFQPRLPTGMFGLVFNTRRAVFADEKVREGLTYAFDFEWMNKNILGGSFKRTQSYWQNSPLGAYGNAADARELALLGDAAKSMPPELLAGTYALPTTDGTGADRKVLKMAVDKLREAGYSIKNGRMSDANGRQLAFEIMTQNPAQERIALAYQRSLNLIGVAMGIRSVDDGQYQSRSNSFDYDMIIRSLPSSLSPGMEQLNRWNSLSRDAQGSFNYAGVANPDIDRMIEALLQARSTEDFQAAVRAYDRLLVAGHYIIPLYYIGAQWVARWKYIDRPDITPIQGNQKQTWWDARAQ
;
A
#
# COMPACT_ATOMS: atom_id res chain seq x y z
N MET A 1 -62.89 -55.48 -41.51
CA MET A 1 -63.03 -54.68 -40.27
C MET A 1 -61.66 -54.57 -39.66
N ARG A 2 -61.28 -53.27 -39.38
CA ARG A 2 -60.14 -52.79 -38.63
C ARG A 2 -58.73 -52.95 -39.19
N ASN A 3 -58.32 -51.85 -39.79
CA ASN A 3 -56.94 -51.44 -40.12
C ASN A 3 -56.09 -51.23 -38.87
N LEU A 4 -54.89 -51.76 -38.88
CA LEU A 4 -53.81 -51.34 -37.98
C LEU A 4 -52.71 -50.67 -38.85
N ALA A 5 -52.53 -49.37 -38.70
CA ALA A 5 -51.46 -48.62 -39.32
C ALA A 5 -50.20 -48.73 -38.44
N ALA A 6 -49.07 -49.10 -39.03
CA ALA A 6 -47.76 -49.12 -38.41
C ALA A 6 -47.11 -47.73 -38.52
N LEU A 7 -46.75 -47.16 -37.36
CA LEU A 7 -45.92 -45.96 -37.25
C LEU A 7 -44.42 -46.35 -37.28
N ILE A 8 -43.69 -45.78 -38.22
CA ILE A 8 -42.20 -45.83 -38.28
C ILE A 8 -41.69 -44.56 -37.62
N PRO A 9 -40.79 -44.61 -36.62
CA PRO A 9 -40.14 -43.39 -36.09
C PRO A 9 -38.96 -43.01 -36.99
N ALA A 10 -38.99 -41.77 -37.49
CA ALA A 10 -37.88 -41.16 -38.21
C ALA A 10 -36.81 -40.74 -37.18
N LEU A 11 -35.62 -41.29 -37.33
CA LEU A 11 -34.41 -40.93 -36.54
C LEU A 11 -33.82 -39.65 -37.13
N PHE A 12 -33.97 -38.52 -36.43
CA PHE A 12 -33.25 -37.26 -36.73
C PHE A 12 -31.82 -37.37 -36.19
N LEU A 13 -30.84 -37.53 -37.07
CA LEU A 13 -29.42 -37.32 -36.81
C LEU A 13 -29.16 -35.80 -36.67
N LEU A 14 -29.04 -35.30 -35.46
CA LEU A 14 -28.48 -34.01 -35.17
C LEU A 14 -26.97 -34.06 -35.40
N GLY A 15 -26.54 -33.56 -36.54
CA GLY A 15 -25.15 -33.27 -36.84
C GLY A 15 -24.71 -32.08 -35.98
N SER A 16 -23.93 -32.33 -34.94
CA SER A 16 -23.21 -31.28 -34.20
C SER A 16 -22.12 -30.71 -35.08
N SER A 17 -22.40 -29.59 -35.74
CA SER A 17 -21.36 -28.77 -36.34
C SER A 17 -20.53 -28.12 -35.23
N LEU A 18 -19.33 -28.67 -35.01
CA LEU A 18 -18.26 -27.97 -34.30
C LEU A 18 -17.89 -26.72 -35.11
N LEU A 19 -18.44 -25.58 -34.72
CA LEU A 19 -17.91 -24.28 -35.14
C LEU A 19 -16.51 -24.13 -34.56
N PRO A 20 -15.49 -23.76 -35.35
CA PRO A 20 -14.18 -23.43 -34.81
C PRO A 20 -14.37 -22.27 -33.83
N GLY A 21 -13.86 -22.40 -32.61
CA GLY A 21 -13.87 -21.35 -31.59
C GLY A 21 -13.21 -20.12 -32.18
N GLY A 22 -14.01 -19.17 -32.63
CA GLY A 22 -13.54 -17.82 -32.90
C GLY A 22 -13.02 -17.25 -31.58
N SER A 23 -11.77 -16.81 -31.58
CA SER A 23 -11.21 -16.00 -30.49
C SER A 23 -12.20 -14.86 -30.26
N ALA A 24 -12.79 -14.80 -29.08
CA ALA A 24 -13.67 -13.71 -28.72
C ALA A 24 -12.86 -12.42 -28.90
N VAL A 25 -13.28 -11.57 -29.81
CA VAL A 25 -12.67 -10.26 -29.99
C VAL A 25 -12.88 -9.52 -28.67
N ALA A 26 -11.78 -9.14 -28.01
CA ALA A 26 -11.81 -8.37 -26.78
C ALA A 26 -12.62 -7.09 -27.05
N GLN A 27 -13.66 -6.86 -26.27
CA GLN A 27 -14.47 -5.65 -26.40
C GLN A 27 -13.89 -4.55 -25.51
N PRO A 28 -13.88 -3.28 -25.97
CA PRO A 28 -13.47 -2.16 -25.15
C PRO A 28 -14.33 -2.03 -23.90
N LEU A 29 -13.69 -2.01 -22.72
CA LEU A 29 -14.33 -1.86 -21.43
C LEU A 29 -13.90 -0.54 -20.77
N HIS A 30 -14.80 0.05 -19.99
CA HIS A 30 -14.57 1.32 -19.26
C HIS A 30 -13.62 1.18 -18.07
N ALA A 31 -13.33 -0.05 -17.65
CA ALA A 31 -12.53 -0.35 -16.46
C ALA A 31 -11.85 -1.71 -16.57
N ILE A 32 -10.76 -1.91 -15.80
CA ILE A 32 -10.03 -3.18 -15.68
C ILE A 32 -9.82 -3.51 -14.20
N SER A 33 -10.02 -4.77 -13.82
CA SER A 33 -9.74 -5.27 -12.47
C SER A 33 -8.63 -6.32 -12.45
N MET A 34 -7.88 -6.39 -11.35
CA MET A 34 -6.90 -7.45 -11.11
C MET A 34 -7.58 -8.82 -11.05
N HIS A 35 -8.66 -8.91 -10.33
CA HIS A 35 -9.54 -10.06 -10.16
C HIS A 35 -10.99 -9.57 -10.00
N GLY A 36 -11.96 -10.44 -10.26
CA GLY A 36 -13.37 -10.08 -10.25
C GLY A 36 -13.75 -9.08 -11.35
N THR A 37 -14.84 -8.36 -11.14
CA THR A 37 -15.37 -7.33 -12.04
C THR A 37 -15.36 -5.96 -11.36
N PRO A 38 -15.17 -4.86 -12.11
CA PRO A 38 -15.31 -3.51 -11.56
C PRO A 38 -16.69 -3.30 -10.93
N ALA A 39 -16.75 -2.63 -9.77
CA ALA A 39 -18.00 -2.43 -9.04
C ALA A 39 -18.90 -1.38 -9.69
N LEU A 40 -18.31 -0.37 -10.36
CA LEU A 40 -19.08 0.69 -11.01
C LEU A 40 -19.44 0.29 -12.44
N PRO A 41 -20.70 0.48 -12.87
CA PRO A 41 -21.14 0.20 -14.25
C PRO A 41 -20.53 1.20 -15.23
N ALA A 42 -20.63 0.90 -16.55
CA ALA A 42 -20.04 1.75 -17.59
C ALA A 42 -20.62 3.16 -17.66
N ASP A 43 -21.83 3.35 -17.19
CA ASP A 43 -22.60 4.61 -17.20
C ASP A 43 -22.58 5.34 -15.84
N TYR A 44 -21.66 4.97 -14.91
CA TYR A 44 -21.53 5.70 -13.64
C TYR A 44 -21.27 7.19 -13.88
N GLN A 45 -21.82 8.06 -13.04
CA GLN A 45 -21.74 9.50 -13.22
C GLN A 45 -20.66 10.17 -12.36
N HIS A 46 -20.35 9.58 -11.22
CA HIS A 46 -19.29 10.03 -10.30
C HIS A 46 -18.90 8.91 -9.35
N LEU A 47 -17.81 9.08 -8.63
CA LEU A 47 -17.41 8.13 -7.59
C LEU A 47 -18.29 8.27 -6.36
N PRO A 48 -18.56 7.19 -5.58
CA PRO A 48 -19.52 7.21 -4.48
C PRO A 48 -19.18 8.16 -3.33
N TYR A 49 -17.92 8.49 -3.15
CA TYR A 49 -17.40 9.27 -2.01
C TYR A 49 -17.12 10.74 -2.33
N VAL A 50 -17.64 11.27 -3.43
CA VAL A 50 -17.56 12.69 -3.77
C VAL A 50 -18.88 13.41 -3.54
N ASN A 51 -18.83 14.72 -3.46
CA ASN A 51 -20.00 15.56 -3.63
C ASN A 51 -19.99 16.12 -5.07
N PRO A 52 -20.89 15.65 -5.95
CA PRO A 52 -20.89 16.06 -7.36
C PRO A 52 -21.36 17.51 -7.56
N ASP A 53 -22.09 18.07 -6.60
CA ASP A 53 -22.72 19.39 -6.70
C ASP A 53 -21.86 20.53 -6.16
N VAL A 54 -20.62 20.24 -5.71
CA VAL A 54 -19.68 21.25 -5.22
C VAL A 54 -19.35 22.26 -6.32
N LYS A 55 -19.58 23.54 -6.03
CA LYS A 55 -19.09 24.62 -6.90
C LYS A 55 -17.57 24.73 -6.77
N LYS A 56 -16.92 24.79 -7.90
CA LYS A 56 -15.46 25.01 -7.96
C LYS A 56 -15.15 26.44 -7.55
N GLY A 57 -14.15 26.63 -6.67
CA GLY A 57 -13.78 27.95 -6.21
C GLY A 57 -12.92 27.95 -4.95
N GLY A 58 -12.46 29.13 -4.56
CA GLY A 58 -11.69 29.32 -3.35
C GLY A 58 -10.27 28.77 -3.42
N ARG A 59 -9.68 28.60 -2.24
CA ARG A 59 -8.27 28.18 -2.12
C ARG A 59 -8.03 27.26 -0.95
N ILE A 60 -6.91 26.52 -1.03
CA ILE A 60 -6.40 25.73 0.07
C ILE A 60 -4.90 25.88 0.21
N SER A 61 -4.40 25.91 1.44
CA SER A 61 -2.99 25.97 1.78
C SER A 61 -2.57 24.73 2.56
N TYR A 62 -1.60 24.01 2.03
CA TYR A 62 -1.00 22.83 2.66
C TYR A 62 0.40 23.15 3.20
N GLY A 63 0.78 22.47 4.26
CA GLY A 63 2.16 22.39 4.74
C GLY A 63 2.75 21.00 4.48
N VAL A 64 4.01 20.95 4.11
CA VAL A 64 4.80 19.72 4.01
C VAL A 64 6.17 19.91 4.63
N VAL A 65 6.72 18.87 5.26
CA VAL A 65 8.09 18.92 5.78
C VAL A 65 9.05 18.49 4.68
N GLY A 66 10.12 19.25 4.49
CA GLY A 66 11.14 19.00 3.48
C GLY A 66 11.42 20.19 2.60
N THR A 67 11.92 19.95 1.40
CA THR A 67 12.26 20.94 0.39
C THR A 67 12.21 20.30 -0.99
N PHE A 68 12.40 21.08 -2.08
CA PHE A 68 12.48 20.56 -3.44
C PHE A 68 13.43 21.39 -4.29
N ASP A 69 14.06 20.76 -5.26
CA ASP A 69 14.99 21.38 -6.21
C ASP A 69 14.64 21.05 -7.67
N SER A 70 13.61 20.22 -7.90
CA SER A 70 13.22 19.75 -9.23
C SER A 70 11.71 19.55 -9.35
N LEU A 71 11.22 19.79 -10.58
CA LEU A 71 9.87 19.41 -11.02
C LEU A 71 9.82 18.02 -11.65
N ASN A 72 10.95 17.32 -11.74
CA ASN A 72 11.04 15.99 -12.35
C ASN A 72 11.18 14.89 -11.29
N PRO A 73 10.09 14.17 -10.95
CA PRO A 73 10.11 13.09 -9.95
C PRO A 73 10.63 11.74 -10.50
N PHE A 74 11.00 11.66 -11.77
CA PHE A 74 11.24 10.40 -12.49
C PHE A 74 12.71 10.02 -12.61
N VAL A 75 13.63 10.90 -12.22
CA VAL A 75 15.07 10.69 -12.39
C VAL A 75 15.78 10.43 -11.07
N LEU A 76 17.01 9.88 -11.16
CA LEU A 76 17.85 9.57 -10.00
C LEU A 76 18.64 10.79 -9.49
N LYS A 77 18.97 11.72 -10.37
CA LYS A 77 19.80 12.90 -10.06
C LYS A 77 18.91 13.99 -9.46
N GLY A 78 19.25 14.47 -8.28
CA GLY A 78 18.50 15.46 -7.53
C GLY A 78 18.13 14.99 -6.13
N MET A 79 17.52 15.86 -5.33
CA MET A 79 16.97 15.46 -4.04
C MET A 79 15.78 14.53 -4.24
N ARG A 80 15.60 13.56 -3.33
CA ARG A 80 14.45 12.62 -3.37
C ARG A 80 13.09 13.30 -3.31
N THR A 81 13.03 14.51 -2.77
CA THR A 81 11.81 15.30 -2.68
C THR A 81 11.67 16.14 -3.94
N SER A 82 10.85 15.65 -4.86
CA SER A 82 10.34 16.44 -5.96
C SER A 82 9.25 17.39 -5.50
N ALA A 83 8.94 18.36 -6.34
CA ALA A 83 7.85 19.28 -6.13
C ALA A 83 6.52 18.52 -5.93
N ARG A 84 5.85 18.78 -4.79
CA ARG A 84 4.58 18.14 -4.46
C ARG A 84 3.48 18.55 -5.44
N GLY A 85 2.63 17.61 -5.81
CA GLY A 85 1.55 17.81 -6.78
C GLY A 85 1.90 17.45 -8.22
N VAL A 86 3.18 17.38 -8.61
CA VAL A 86 3.57 17.02 -10.00
C VAL A 86 3.14 15.60 -10.35
N TRP A 87 3.58 14.64 -9.58
CA TRP A 87 3.18 13.23 -9.60
C TRP A 87 3.13 12.74 -8.16
N ASP A 88 1.97 12.91 -7.56
CA ASP A 88 1.83 12.79 -6.12
C ASP A 88 0.40 12.40 -5.74
N PRO A 89 0.16 11.12 -5.42
CA PRO A 89 -1.17 10.64 -5.06
C PRO A 89 -1.78 11.36 -3.85
N GLU A 90 -0.96 11.85 -2.93
CA GLU A 90 -1.45 12.58 -1.75
C GLU A 90 -2.12 13.91 -2.13
N PHE A 91 -1.61 14.58 -3.17
CA PHE A 91 -2.14 15.85 -3.68
C PHE A 91 -2.97 15.70 -4.97
N GLY A 92 -3.11 14.47 -5.50
CA GLY A 92 -4.00 14.15 -6.61
C GLY A 92 -3.40 14.23 -8.01
N ASN A 93 -2.08 14.17 -8.16
CA ASN A 93 -1.42 14.24 -9.48
C ASN A 93 -1.86 15.48 -10.27
N LEU A 94 -1.59 16.68 -9.76
CA LEU A 94 -2.15 17.93 -10.28
C LEU A 94 -1.70 18.25 -11.71
N LEU A 95 -0.50 17.79 -12.11
CA LEU A 95 0.12 18.14 -13.39
C LEU A 95 0.00 17.03 -14.43
N TYR A 96 0.36 15.80 -14.10
CA TYR A 96 0.39 14.68 -15.04
C TYR A 96 -0.63 13.62 -14.64
N GLU A 97 -1.24 13.00 -15.63
CA GLU A 97 -2.23 11.94 -15.42
C GLU A 97 -1.74 10.60 -15.97
N PRO A 98 -2.17 9.48 -15.37
CA PRO A 98 -1.97 8.14 -15.92
C PRO A 98 -3.02 7.82 -16.98
N LEU A 99 -2.86 6.68 -17.65
CA LEU A 99 -3.86 6.18 -18.60
C LEU A 99 -5.22 5.93 -17.94
N MET A 100 -5.23 5.34 -16.75
CA MET A 100 -6.45 5.05 -15.98
C MET A 100 -6.25 5.39 -14.51
N SER A 101 -7.34 5.70 -13.82
CA SER A 101 -7.33 6.11 -12.39
C SER A 101 -7.94 5.05 -11.49
N ARG A 102 -7.51 5.06 -10.22
CA ARG A 102 -7.99 4.16 -9.15
C ARG A 102 -9.16 4.78 -8.41
N SER A 103 -10.15 3.97 -8.06
CA SER A 103 -11.13 4.37 -7.04
C SER A 103 -10.56 4.13 -5.64
N SER A 104 -10.82 5.05 -4.71
CA SER A 104 -10.44 4.89 -3.30
C SER A 104 -11.30 3.89 -2.52
N ASP A 105 -12.40 3.43 -3.12
CA ASP A 105 -13.25 2.35 -2.59
C ASP A 105 -12.96 0.99 -3.23
N GLU A 106 -12.18 0.97 -4.30
CA GLU A 106 -11.96 -0.24 -5.10
C GLU A 106 -10.51 -0.35 -5.57
N PRO A 107 -9.61 -0.78 -4.69
CA PRO A 107 -8.17 -0.75 -4.95
C PRO A 107 -7.69 -1.72 -6.04
N PHE A 108 -8.52 -2.69 -6.43
CA PHE A 108 -8.19 -3.69 -7.46
C PHE A 108 -8.58 -3.27 -8.87
N SER A 109 -9.34 -2.20 -9.02
CA SER A 109 -9.91 -1.76 -10.28
C SER A 109 -9.40 -0.38 -10.69
N LEU A 110 -9.32 -0.18 -12.00
CA LEU A 110 -8.99 1.08 -12.64
C LEU A 110 -10.10 1.47 -13.58
N TYR A 111 -10.42 2.75 -13.59
CA TYR A 111 -11.44 3.36 -14.42
C TYR A 111 -10.81 4.32 -15.42
N GLY A 112 -11.47 4.53 -16.54
CA GLY A 112 -10.97 5.37 -17.63
C GLY A 112 -10.62 6.80 -17.20
N LEU A 113 -9.51 7.31 -17.77
CA LEU A 113 -9.03 8.68 -17.63
C LEU A 113 -8.45 9.12 -18.98
N LEU A 114 -7.11 9.24 -19.15
CA LEU A 114 -6.51 9.50 -20.46
C LEU A 114 -6.88 8.41 -21.46
N ALA A 115 -6.94 7.14 -21.05
CA ALA A 115 -7.58 6.09 -21.82
C ALA A 115 -9.06 6.00 -21.43
N GLU A 116 -9.97 6.16 -22.40
CA GLU A 116 -11.41 6.04 -22.18
C GLU A 116 -11.82 4.58 -21.97
N THR A 117 -11.20 3.67 -22.74
CA THR A 117 -11.46 2.23 -22.64
C THR A 117 -10.18 1.42 -22.73
N VAL A 118 -10.28 0.17 -22.34
CA VAL A 118 -9.19 -0.80 -22.31
C VAL A 118 -9.68 -2.15 -22.82
N GLU A 119 -8.82 -2.89 -23.52
CA GLU A 119 -9.08 -4.22 -24.07
C GLU A 119 -7.96 -5.19 -23.68
N TRP A 120 -8.29 -6.44 -23.41
CA TRP A 120 -7.33 -7.52 -23.14
C TRP A 120 -7.96 -8.87 -23.47
N ASP A 121 -7.15 -9.91 -23.63
CA ASP A 121 -7.60 -11.29 -23.70
C ASP A 121 -7.63 -11.96 -22.32
N ASP A 122 -8.29 -13.11 -22.18
CA ASP A 122 -8.44 -13.82 -20.90
C ASP A 122 -7.11 -14.17 -20.24
N GLU A 123 -6.09 -14.46 -21.05
CA GLU A 123 -4.75 -14.80 -20.58
C GLU A 123 -3.90 -13.56 -20.30
N ARG A 124 -4.41 -12.37 -20.64
CA ARG A 124 -3.69 -11.10 -20.57
C ARG A 124 -2.34 -11.15 -21.30
N SER A 125 -2.35 -11.71 -22.52
CA SER A 125 -1.18 -11.71 -23.39
C SER A 125 -0.89 -10.33 -23.98
N PHE A 126 -1.89 -9.47 -23.99
CA PHE A 126 -1.79 -8.05 -24.35
C PHE A 126 -2.76 -7.20 -23.53
N VAL A 127 -2.50 -5.90 -23.53
CA VAL A 127 -3.47 -4.85 -23.18
C VAL A 127 -3.44 -3.75 -24.23
N GLN A 128 -4.61 -3.27 -24.63
CA GLN A 128 -4.76 -2.13 -25.53
C GLN A 128 -5.53 -1.03 -24.82
N PHE A 129 -4.98 0.16 -24.83
CA PHE A 129 -5.62 1.37 -24.30
C PHE A 129 -6.10 2.23 -25.44
N ASN A 130 -7.36 2.69 -25.37
CA ASN A 130 -7.94 3.60 -26.34
C ASN A 130 -8.00 4.99 -25.70
N ILE A 131 -7.15 5.88 -26.17
CA ILE A 131 -6.99 7.24 -25.65
C ILE A 131 -8.27 8.04 -25.93
N ASN A 132 -8.74 8.77 -24.93
CA ASN A 132 -9.91 9.62 -25.05
C ASN A 132 -9.66 10.72 -26.11
N PRO A 133 -10.46 10.83 -27.18
CA PRO A 133 -10.26 11.84 -28.23
C PRO A 133 -10.32 13.29 -27.73
N LYS A 134 -10.90 13.51 -26.54
CA LYS A 134 -10.98 14.83 -25.91
C LYS A 134 -9.74 15.15 -25.06
N ALA A 135 -8.87 14.16 -24.79
CA ALA A 135 -7.70 14.36 -23.95
C ALA A 135 -6.73 15.35 -24.58
N LYS A 136 -6.34 16.37 -23.80
CA LYS A 136 -5.46 17.47 -24.24
C LYS A 136 -4.45 17.83 -23.18
N TRP A 137 -3.33 18.29 -23.65
CA TRP A 137 -2.32 18.96 -22.84
C TRP A 137 -2.76 20.38 -22.48
N SER A 138 -2.11 21.00 -21.50
CA SER A 138 -2.44 22.36 -21.02
C SER A 138 -2.15 23.47 -22.04
N ASP A 139 -1.42 23.18 -23.09
CA ASP A 139 -1.17 24.06 -24.23
C ASP A 139 -2.17 23.86 -25.39
N GLY A 140 -3.09 22.91 -25.26
CA GLY A 140 -4.16 22.63 -26.22
C GLY A 140 -3.88 21.51 -27.21
N GLU A 141 -2.63 21.00 -27.30
CA GLU A 141 -2.27 19.88 -28.14
C GLU A 141 -2.96 18.58 -27.65
N PRO A 142 -3.35 17.67 -28.58
CA PRO A 142 -4.01 16.42 -28.20
C PRO A 142 -3.04 15.44 -27.53
N VAL A 143 -3.55 14.64 -26.58
CA VAL A 143 -2.81 13.48 -26.06
C VAL A 143 -2.97 12.32 -27.04
N THR A 144 -1.87 11.70 -27.42
CA THR A 144 -1.83 10.69 -28.49
C THR A 144 -1.18 9.38 -28.04
N PRO A 145 -1.39 8.25 -28.77
CA PRO A 145 -0.61 7.02 -28.58
C PRO A 145 0.91 7.21 -28.68
N ASP A 146 1.35 8.19 -29.47
CA ASP A 146 2.77 8.51 -29.60
C ASP A 146 3.37 9.09 -28.31
N ASP A 147 2.59 9.86 -27.52
CA ASP A 147 3.02 10.34 -26.19
C ASP A 147 3.17 9.18 -25.22
N VAL A 148 2.27 8.19 -25.28
CA VAL A 148 2.35 6.98 -24.45
C VAL A 148 3.61 6.20 -24.76
N ILE A 149 3.85 5.85 -26.03
CA ILE A 149 5.04 5.10 -26.46
C ILE A 149 6.33 5.86 -26.10
N PHE A 150 6.35 7.17 -26.36
CA PHE A 150 7.46 8.05 -26.02
C PHE A 150 7.76 7.99 -24.51
N THR A 151 6.73 8.15 -23.68
CA THR A 151 6.85 8.15 -22.22
C THR A 151 7.49 6.87 -21.70
N PHE A 152 6.94 5.73 -22.11
CA PHE A 152 7.44 4.44 -21.62
C PHE A 152 8.87 4.15 -22.10
N ASN A 153 9.23 4.51 -23.33
CA ASN A 153 10.59 4.37 -23.82
C ASN A 153 11.58 5.27 -23.07
N LEU A 154 11.22 6.53 -22.85
CA LEU A 154 12.03 7.50 -22.10
C LEU A 154 12.26 7.04 -20.65
N LEU A 155 11.20 6.59 -19.98
CA LEU A 155 11.30 6.12 -18.60
C LEU A 155 12.03 4.78 -18.48
N LYS A 156 11.96 3.90 -19.47
CA LYS A 156 12.79 2.67 -19.52
C LYS A 156 14.26 3.01 -19.60
N GLU A 157 14.64 3.98 -20.41
CA GLU A 157 16.02 4.36 -20.66
C GLU A 157 16.60 5.23 -19.51
N LYS A 158 15.85 6.26 -19.08
CA LYS A 158 16.34 7.33 -18.21
C LYS A 158 15.63 7.43 -16.86
N GLY A 159 14.56 6.64 -16.65
CA GLY A 159 13.77 6.67 -15.42
C GLY A 159 14.49 5.97 -14.26
N ARG A 160 14.23 6.48 -13.04
CA ARG A 160 14.64 5.78 -11.82
C ARG A 160 13.77 4.53 -11.54
N PRO A 161 14.25 3.57 -10.75
CA PRO A 161 13.38 2.51 -10.25
C PRO A 161 12.18 3.07 -9.44
N PRO A 162 10.93 2.52 -9.59
CA PRO A 162 10.60 1.36 -10.41
C PRO A 162 10.18 1.71 -11.86
N PHE A 163 10.28 2.96 -12.32
CA PHE A 163 9.79 3.37 -13.64
C PHE A 163 10.50 2.63 -14.78
N ASN A 164 11.83 2.46 -14.68
CA ASN A 164 12.63 1.81 -15.70
C ASN A 164 12.35 0.30 -15.83
N SER A 165 11.94 -0.38 -14.76
CA SER A 165 11.67 -1.83 -14.77
C SER A 165 10.22 -2.20 -15.12
N ARG A 166 9.31 -1.23 -15.22
CA ARG A 166 7.88 -1.50 -15.52
C ARG A 166 7.66 -2.17 -16.88
N LEU A 167 8.57 -1.99 -17.80
CA LEU A 167 8.51 -2.58 -19.15
C LEU A 167 9.21 -3.94 -19.25
N ASP A 168 9.75 -4.51 -18.19
CA ASP A 168 10.46 -5.81 -18.26
C ASP A 168 9.56 -6.95 -18.75
N GLY A 169 8.26 -6.88 -18.44
CA GLY A 169 7.23 -7.80 -18.92
C GLY A 169 6.65 -7.46 -20.29
N VAL A 170 7.08 -6.35 -20.94
CA VAL A 170 6.55 -5.91 -22.22
C VAL A 170 7.46 -6.34 -23.36
N ALA A 171 6.93 -7.16 -24.27
CA ALA A 171 7.64 -7.59 -25.49
C ALA A 171 7.58 -6.53 -26.58
N LYS A 172 6.44 -5.84 -26.74
CA LYS A 172 6.21 -4.87 -27.80
C LYS A 172 5.22 -3.78 -27.37
N MET A 173 5.46 -2.55 -27.82
CA MET A 173 4.50 -1.45 -27.77
C MET A 173 4.26 -0.95 -29.19
N GLU A 174 3.02 -0.77 -29.58
CA GLU A 174 2.67 -0.31 -30.92
C GLU A 174 1.39 0.50 -30.95
N LYS A 175 1.34 1.47 -31.85
CA LYS A 175 0.13 2.18 -32.23
C LYS A 175 -0.70 1.27 -33.13
N THR A 176 -1.92 0.95 -32.73
CA THR A 176 -2.83 0.07 -33.47
C THR A 176 -3.98 0.81 -34.16
N GLY A 177 -4.13 2.10 -33.85
CA GLY A 177 -5.13 3.00 -34.43
C GLY A 177 -4.78 4.45 -34.13
N GLU A 178 -5.62 5.38 -34.58
CA GLU A 178 -5.42 6.82 -34.37
C GLU A 178 -5.33 7.15 -32.86
N HIS A 179 -6.16 6.50 -32.06
CA HIS A 179 -6.25 6.70 -30.61
C HIS A 179 -5.84 5.46 -29.81
N SER A 180 -5.32 4.41 -30.40
CA SER A 180 -5.10 3.12 -29.75
C SER A 180 -3.62 2.76 -29.64
N VAL A 181 -3.19 2.34 -28.45
CA VAL A 181 -1.86 1.83 -28.18
C VAL A 181 -1.96 0.45 -27.52
N ARG A 182 -1.20 -0.53 -28.03
CA ARG A 182 -1.16 -1.90 -27.52
C ARG A 182 0.19 -2.23 -26.92
N PHE A 183 0.15 -2.89 -25.79
CA PHE A 183 1.29 -3.52 -25.11
C PHE A 183 1.11 -5.04 -25.21
N THR A 184 2.03 -5.72 -25.88
CA THR A 184 2.10 -7.18 -25.93
C THR A 184 3.10 -7.66 -24.89
N PHE A 185 2.77 -8.70 -24.15
CA PHE A 185 3.55 -9.17 -23.01
C PHE A 185 4.45 -10.36 -23.34
N ASN A 186 5.47 -10.56 -22.52
CA ASN A 186 6.36 -11.73 -22.52
C ASN A 186 6.14 -12.53 -21.22
N GLU A 187 6.92 -13.60 -21.03
CA GLU A 187 6.80 -14.52 -19.88
C GLU A 187 7.10 -13.88 -18.52
N LYS A 188 7.66 -12.68 -18.47
CA LYS A 188 7.89 -11.95 -17.20
C LYS A 188 6.67 -11.15 -16.75
N ALA A 189 5.69 -10.96 -17.63
CA ALA A 189 4.46 -10.28 -17.28
C ALA A 189 3.54 -11.18 -16.43
N ASN A 190 2.70 -10.56 -15.65
CA ASN A 190 1.68 -11.20 -14.85
C ASN A 190 0.35 -10.43 -14.95
N ARG A 191 -0.69 -10.91 -14.27
CA ARG A 191 -2.03 -10.30 -14.31
C ARG A 191 -2.05 -8.85 -13.80
N GLU A 192 -1.10 -8.42 -12.99
CA GLU A 192 -0.99 -7.06 -12.45
C GLU A 192 -0.32 -6.10 -13.43
N THR A 193 0.51 -6.60 -14.35
CA THR A 193 1.29 -5.77 -15.28
C THR A 193 0.43 -4.73 -16.04
N PRO A 194 -0.74 -5.06 -16.62
CA PRO A 194 -1.60 -4.08 -17.28
C PRO A 194 -2.04 -2.94 -16.36
N LEU A 195 -2.36 -3.25 -15.09
CA LEU A 195 -2.82 -2.26 -14.11
C LEU A 195 -1.67 -1.33 -13.68
N ILE A 196 -0.47 -1.87 -13.52
CA ILE A 196 0.74 -1.08 -13.21
C ILE A 196 1.04 -0.09 -14.35
N LEU A 197 1.01 -0.56 -15.59
CA LEU A 197 1.20 0.30 -16.76
C LEU A 197 0.16 1.41 -16.82
N ALA A 198 -1.11 1.06 -16.58
CA ALA A 198 -2.23 1.98 -16.68
C ALA A 198 -2.26 3.07 -15.61
N SER A 199 -1.93 2.75 -14.34
CA SER A 199 -2.19 3.66 -13.21
C SER A 199 -0.95 4.22 -12.55
N SER A 200 0.21 3.60 -12.73
CA SER A 200 1.40 3.94 -11.96
C SER A 200 2.43 4.74 -12.75
N THR A 201 2.17 5.01 -14.03
CA THR A 201 3.05 5.77 -14.92
C THR A 201 2.30 6.99 -15.46
N PRO A 202 2.78 8.21 -15.18
CA PRO A 202 2.21 9.41 -15.79
C PRO A 202 2.56 9.45 -17.27
N ILE A 203 1.70 10.01 -18.09
CA ILE A 203 2.00 10.24 -19.49
C ILE A 203 2.61 11.63 -19.66
N LEU A 204 3.66 11.72 -20.45
CA LEU A 204 4.44 12.93 -20.70
C LEU A 204 4.24 13.44 -22.12
N PRO A 205 4.18 14.77 -22.36
CA PRO A 205 4.01 15.34 -23.68
C PRO A 205 5.28 15.18 -24.51
N LYS A 206 5.23 14.40 -25.59
CA LYS A 206 6.38 14.18 -26.48
C LYS A 206 6.90 15.49 -27.09
N HIS A 207 5.98 16.39 -27.47
CA HIS A 207 6.33 17.67 -28.12
C HIS A 207 6.99 18.67 -27.17
N ALA A 208 6.76 18.56 -25.85
CA ALA A 208 7.26 19.49 -24.84
C ALA A 208 8.32 18.87 -23.91
N THR A 209 8.70 17.61 -24.12
CA THR A 209 9.70 16.91 -23.31
C THR A 209 10.98 16.67 -24.11
N ASP A 210 12.07 17.33 -23.72
CA ASP A 210 13.40 17.13 -24.33
C ASP A 210 14.10 15.90 -23.69
N PRO A 211 14.28 14.79 -24.45
CA PRO A 211 14.90 13.58 -23.90
C PRO A 211 16.36 13.81 -23.43
N GLU A 212 17.10 14.71 -24.07
CA GLU A 212 18.50 14.97 -23.75
C GLU A 212 18.66 15.73 -22.43
N LYS A 213 17.63 16.49 -22.05
CA LYS A 213 17.62 17.25 -20.79
C LYS A 213 16.83 16.56 -19.69
N PHE A 214 16.20 15.42 -19.98
CA PHE A 214 15.27 14.75 -19.06
C PHE A 214 15.89 14.38 -17.70
N GLU A 215 17.15 14.01 -17.68
CA GLU A 215 17.87 13.67 -16.44
C GLU A 215 18.38 14.89 -15.67
N GLN A 216 18.20 16.10 -16.18
CA GLN A 216 18.62 17.32 -15.50
C GLN A 216 17.56 17.74 -14.48
N ALA A 217 17.99 18.08 -13.28
CA ALA A 217 17.10 18.76 -12.34
C ALA A 217 16.69 20.10 -12.92
N GLY A 218 15.39 20.32 -13.09
CA GLY A 218 14.87 21.52 -13.72
C GLY A 218 13.63 22.07 -13.02
N LEU A 219 13.52 23.40 -13.03
CA LEU A 219 12.38 24.15 -12.50
C LEU A 219 11.70 24.98 -13.61
N GLY A 220 11.93 24.60 -14.88
CA GLY A 220 11.35 25.25 -16.04
C GLY A 220 9.85 25.03 -16.18
N ALA A 221 9.24 25.74 -17.12
CA ALA A 221 7.83 25.56 -17.45
C ALA A 221 7.57 24.13 -17.90
N VAL A 222 6.47 23.57 -17.42
CA VAL A 222 6.04 22.20 -17.71
C VAL A 222 4.64 22.20 -18.30
N VAL A 223 4.43 21.35 -19.31
CA VAL A 223 3.15 21.10 -19.95
C VAL A 223 2.61 19.78 -19.38
N GLY A 224 1.39 19.78 -18.88
CA GLY A 224 0.75 18.60 -18.29
C GLY A 224 -0.65 18.39 -18.82
N SER A 225 -1.22 17.20 -18.63
CA SER A 225 -2.61 16.87 -18.96
C SER A 225 -3.57 17.16 -17.80
N GLY A 226 -3.04 17.40 -16.59
CA GLY A 226 -3.80 17.46 -15.36
C GLY A 226 -4.61 18.73 -15.14
N PRO A 227 -5.40 18.76 -14.06
CA PRO A 227 -6.37 19.82 -13.78
C PRO A 227 -5.75 21.15 -13.30
N TYR A 228 -4.46 21.17 -12.98
CA TYR A 228 -3.77 22.37 -12.49
C TYR A 228 -2.51 22.68 -13.28
N ARG A 229 -2.11 23.95 -13.22
CA ARG A 229 -0.85 24.50 -13.78
C ARG A 229 -0.09 25.19 -12.66
N ILE A 230 1.23 25.28 -12.77
CA ILE A 230 2.05 26.03 -11.83
C ILE A 230 1.83 27.52 -12.09
N LYS A 231 1.26 28.24 -11.08
CA LYS A 231 1.10 29.68 -11.08
C LYS A 231 2.35 30.39 -10.60
N THR A 232 2.93 29.90 -9.49
CA THR A 232 4.12 30.49 -8.86
C THR A 232 4.99 29.38 -8.29
N LEU A 233 6.29 29.52 -8.51
CA LEU A 233 7.31 28.60 -8.02
C LEU A 233 8.37 29.40 -7.25
N ARG A 234 8.56 29.05 -5.98
CA ARG A 234 9.71 29.48 -5.16
C ARG A 234 10.48 28.22 -4.79
N PRO A 235 11.66 27.98 -5.40
CA PRO A 235 12.43 26.76 -5.20
C PRO A 235 12.69 26.48 -3.72
N GLY A 236 12.39 25.26 -3.29
CA GLY A 236 12.57 24.79 -1.93
C GLY A 236 11.60 25.33 -0.88
N GLU A 237 10.78 26.35 -1.22
CA GLU A 237 9.93 27.06 -0.25
C GLU A 237 8.43 26.85 -0.49
N ARG A 238 7.97 27.09 -1.74
CA ARG A 238 6.53 27.11 -2.04
C ARG A 238 6.24 26.84 -3.50
N ILE A 239 5.14 26.13 -3.74
CA ILE A 239 4.51 26.00 -5.06
C ILE A 239 3.06 26.43 -4.93
N ILE A 240 2.60 27.28 -5.87
CA ILE A 240 1.20 27.64 -6.01
C ILE A 240 0.71 27.08 -7.34
N TRP A 241 -0.32 26.25 -7.26
CA TRP A 241 -1.04 25.68 -8.37
C TRP A 241 -2.31 26.47 -8.63
N GLU A 242 -2.62 26.77 -9.88
CA GLU A 242 -3.91 27.35 -10.29
C GLU A 242 -4.67 26.33 -11.12
N ARG A 243 -5.98 26.27 -10.92
CA ARG A 243 -6.85 25.37 -11.69
C ARG A 243 -6.83 25.77 -13.17
N ASN A 244 -6.67 24.80 -14.03
CA ASN A 244 -6.78 24.98 -15.48
C ASN A 244 -8.28 25.08 -15.87
N PRO A 245 -8.80 26.25 -16.28
CA PRO A 245 -10.21 26.40 -16.64
C PRO A 245 -10.59 25.55 -17.88
N ASP A 246 -9.60 25.27 -18.75
CA ASP A 246 -9.75 24.52 -19.97
C ASP A 246 -9.41 23.03 -19.80
N TYR A 247 -9.37 22.55 -18.57
CA TYR A 247 -9.05 21.14 -18.29
C TYR A 247 -10.03 20.22 -19.02
N TRP A 248 -9.48 19.37 -19.88
CA TRP A 248 -10.21 18.46 -20.77
C TRP A 248 -11.06 17.42 -20.01
N GLY A 249 -10.58 16.98 -18.84
CA GLY A 249 -11.16 15.87 -18.08
C GLY A 249 -12.20 16.26 -17.02
N LYS A 250 -12.64 17.53 -16.96
CA LYS A 250 -13.55 18.04 -15.92
C LYS A 250 -14.89 17.31 -15.83
N ASP A 251 -15.36 16.74 -16.94
CA ASP A 251 -16.65 16.06 -17.05
C ASP A 251 -16.51 14.53 -17.08
N ILE A 252 -15.29 13.99 -16.88
CA ILE A 252 -15.10 12.53 -16.77
C ILE A 252 -15.69 12.08 -15.44
N PRO A 253 -16.49 10.99 -15.39
CA PRO A 253 -17.15 10.52 -14.16
C PRO A 253 -16.19 10.32 -12.99
N GLY A 254 -14.97 9.84 -13.23
CA GLY A 254 -13.92 9.68 -12.22
C GLY A 254 -13.31 10.99 -11.71
N LYS A 255 -13.64 12.15 -12.31
CA LYS A 255 -13.14 13.49 -11.94
C LYS A 255 -14.24 14.42 -11.42
N VAL A 256 -15.50 14.05 -11.55
CA VAL A 256 -16.62 14.81 -10.94
C VAL A 256 -16.45 14.84 -9.42
N GLY A 257 -16.55 16.04 -8.83
CA GLY A 257 -16.36 16.27 -7.40
C GLY A 257 -14.90 16.34 -6.92
N PHE A 258 -13.94 16.27 -7.84
CA PHE A 258 -12.52 16.51 -7.58
C PHE A 258 -12.09 17.91 -8.04
N ASP A 259 -10.85 18.32 -7.70
CA ASP A 259 -10.20 19.54 -8.20
C ASP A 259 -11.04 20.80 -7.94
N ASN A 260 -11.54 20.94 -6.71
CA ASN A 260 -12.57 21.93 -6.35
C ASN A 260 -12.02 23.33 -6.11
N TYR A 261 -10.71 23.49 -5.82
CA TYR A 261 -10.09 24.80 -5.52
C TYR A 261 -9.63 25.51 -6.80
N ASP A 262 -9.73 26.86 -6.82
CA ASP A 262 -9.09 27.67 -7.85
C ASP A 262 -7.57 27.73 -7.66
N GLU A 263 -7.13 27.67 -6.39
CA GLU A 263 -5.72 27.75 -6.05
C GLU A 263 -5.36 26.75 -4.94
N ILE A 264 -4.26 26.02 -5.14
CA ILE A 264 -3.65 25.15 -4.14
C ILE A 264 -2.24 25.67 -3.85
N SER A 265 -1.98 26.08 -2.60
CA SER A 265 -0.66 26.51 -2.13
C SER A 265 -0.01 25.40 -1.31
N ILE A 266 1.22 25.00 -1.64
CA ILE A 266 2.00 24.02 -0.89
C ILE A 266 3.27 24.70 -0.39
N THR A 267 3.37 24.89 0.93
CA THR A 267 4.50 25.52 1.60
C THR A 267 5.37 24.47 2.28
N TYR A 268 6.69 24.57 2.07
CA TYR A 268 7.66 23.64 2.63
C TYR A 268 8.24 24.17 3.93
N PHE A 269 8.30 23.31 4.94
CA PHE A 269 8.82 23.60 6.26
C PHE A 269 10.01 22.70 6.59
N LEU A 270 11.00 23.22 7.29
CA LEU A 270 12.14 22.41 7.71
C LEU A 270 11.80 21.49 8.88
N GLN A 271 10.80 21.86 9.69
CA GLN A 271 10.42 21.13 10.89
C GLN A 271 8.90 21.05 11.06
N VAL A 272 8.43 19.91 11.55
CA VAL A 272 7.00 19.66 11.83
C VAL A 272 6.42 20.65 12.85
N THR A 273 7.22 21.07 13.84
CA THR A 273 6.80 22.05 14.86
C THR A 273 6.48 23.40 14.24
N THR A 274 7.33 23.88 13.31
CA THR A 274 7.09 25.15 12.60
C THR A 274 5.85 25.06 11.71
N MET A 275 5.63 23.91 11.07
CA MET A 275 4.42 23.66 10.29
C MET A 275 3.15 23.70 11.16
N PHE A 276 3.20 23.13 12.37
CA PHE A 276 2.07 23.20 13.30
C PHE A 276 1.77 24.62 13.78
N GLU A 277 2.81 25.44 14.04
CA GLU A 277 2.62 26.88 14.36
C GLU A 277 1.99 27.65 13.20
N ALA A 278 2.35 27.34 11.95
CA ALA A 278 1.70 27.91 10.76
C ALA A 278 0.21 27.50 10.66
N PHE A 279 -0.12 26.26 10.98
CA PHE A 279 -1.52 25.79 11.07
C PHE A 279 -2.32 26.57 12.13
N LYS A 280 -1.76 26.78 13.32
CA LYS A 280 -2.40 27.53 14.40
C LYS A 280 -2.71 28.99 14.02
N LYS A 281 -1.88 29.59 13.15
CA LYS A 281 -2.05 30.96 12.64
C LYS A 281 -3.02 31.05 11.45
N GLY A 282 -3.33 29.92 10.79
CA GLY A 282 -4.11 29.89 9.56
C GLY A 282 -3.29 30.17 8.29
N ASP A 283 -1.96 30.04 8.35
CA ASP A 283 -1.09 30.11 7.18
C ASP A 283 -1.20 28.83 6.33
N ILE A 284 -1.58 27.72 6.95
CA ILE A 284 -2.00 26.48 6.29
C ILE A 284 -3.36 26.02 6.83
N ASP A 285 -4.17 25.43 5.98
CA ASP A 285 -5.58 25.15 6.25
C ASP A 285 -5.83 23.76 6.81
N ILE A 286 -4.93 22.83 6.55
CA ILE A 286 -5.02 21.41 6.96
C ILE A 286 -3.72 20.98 7.61
N TYR A 287 -3.85 20.24 8.71
CA TYR A 287 -2.74 19.58 9.39
C TYR A 287 -3.06 18.10 9.57
N PRO A 288 -2.46 17.21 8.76
CA PRO A 288 -2.52 15.76 9.00
C PRO A 288 -1.66 15.43 10.21
N GLU A 289 -2.25 14.74 11.17
CA GLU A 289 -1.57 14.36 12.40
C GLU A 289 -0.82 13.05 12.20
N GLY A 290 0.49 13.12 12.37
CA GLY A 290 1.36 11.95 12.31
C GLY A 290 1.64 11.44 10.89
N ASP A 291 2.84 10.92 10.71
CA ASP A 291 3.19 10.10 9.56
C ASP A 291 3.02 8.64 9.96
N ALA A 292 1.87 8.07 9.59
CA ALA A 292 1.54 6.67 9.88
C ALA A 292 2.55 5.69 9.24
N ILE A 293 3.29 6.14 8.21
CA ILE A 293 4.26 5.32 7.48
C ILE A 293 5.55 5.15 8.30
N ASN A 294 5.94 6.14 9.09
CA ASN A 294 7.19 6.12 9.85
C ASN A 294 7.03 5.74 11.33
N GLY A 295 5.84 5.40 11.78
CA GLY A 295 5.58 5.00 13.16
C GLY A 295 5.80 6.11 14.20
N THR A 296 5.84 7.38 13.74
CA THR A 296 6.14 8.56 14.56
C THR A 296 4.90 9.32 15.00
N SER A 297 3.70 8.76 14.80
CA SER A 297 2.48 9.41 15.26
C SER A 297 2.49 9.53 16.79
N ASP A 298 2.78 10.72 17.26
CA ASP A 298 2.65 11.07 18.67
C ASP A 298 1.17 11.29 18.98
N THR A 299 0.50 10.22 19.45
CA THR A 299 -0.91 10.28 19.84
C THR A 299 -1.15 11.27 20.96
N SER A 300 -0.12 11.59 21.74
CA SER A 300 -0.17 12.61 22.79
C SER A 300 -0.35 14.01 22.18
N HIS A 301 0.25 14.27 21.03
CA HIS A 301 0.11 15.55 20.33
C HIS A 301 -1.35 15.78 19.91
N TRP A 302 -2.04 14.80 19.31
CA TRP A 302 -3.45 14.91 18.97
C TRP A 302 -4.35 15.20 20.17
N GLY A 303 -4.03 14.63 21.34
CA GLY A 303 -4.77 14.83 22.57
C GLY A 303 -4.50 16.17 23.26
N GLN A 304 -3.25 16.65 23.22
CA GLN A 304 -2.75 17.73 24.10
C GLN A 304 -2.41 19.04 23.39
N ALA A 305 -1.96 18.97 22.12
CA ALA A 305 -1.45 20.17 21.42
C ALA A 305 -2.55 21.14 20.93
N TYR A 306 -3.80 20.66 20.83
CA TYR A 306 -4.92 21.44 20.31
C TYR A 306 -5.62 22.28 21.38
N ASN A 307 -4.83 22.97 22.22
CA ASN A 307 -5.30 23.89 23.25
C ASN A 307 -4.88 25.33 22.90
N PHE A 308 -5.50 25.92 21.88
CA PHE A 308 -5.20 27.28 21.42
C PHE A 308 -6.50 28.02 20.98
N PRO A 309 -6.45 29.37 20.84
CA PRO A 309 -7.65 30.19 20.69
C PRO A 309 -8.59 29.79 19.55
N ALA A 310 -8.07 29.39 18.38
CA ALA A 310 -8.93 29.01 17.25
C ALA A 310 -9.72 27.71 17.53
N VAL A 311 -9.16 26.76 18.28
CA VAL A 311 -9.88 25.55 18.72
C VAL A 311 -11.00 25.93 19.69
N HIS A 312 -10.74 26.82 20.64
CA HIS A 312 -11.72 27.25 21.63
C HIS A 312 -12.89 28.03 21.01
N ARG A 313 -12.65 28.75 19.90
CA ARG A 313 -13.72 29.44 19.15
C ARG A 313 -14.50 28.49 18.23
N GLY A 314 -14.06 27.24 18.06
CA GLY A 314 -14.67 26.30 17.12
C GLY A 314 -14.31 26.56 15.65
N ASP A 315 -13.20 27.27 15.40
CA ASP A 315 -12.69 27.52 14.05
C ASP A 315 -11.94 26.33 13.48
N ILE A 316 -11.48 25.42 14.33
CA ILE A 316 -10.77 24.18 13.97
C ILE A 316 -11.68 22.97 14.19
N VAL A 317 -11.74 22.13 13.18
CA VAL A 317 -12.39 20.81 13.22
C VAL A 317 -11.32 19.73 13.28
N LYS A 318 -11.50 18.77 14.17
CA LYS A 318 -10.64 17.59 14.31
C LYS A 318 -11.38 16.38 13.75
N ASP A 319 -11.05 15.97 12.53
CA ASP A 319 -11.63 14.79 11.90
C ASP A 319 -10.85 13.52 12.25
N VAL A 320 -11.57 12.44 12.45
CA VAL A 320 -11.04 11.09 12.66
C VAL A 320 -11.62 10.18 11.62
N PHE A 321 -10.81 9.75 10.66
CA PHE A 321 -11.21 8.81 9.64
C PHE A 321 -10.81 7.39 10.03
N GLN A 322 -11.65 6.42 9.69
CA GLN A 322 -11.42 5.00 9.94
C GLN A 322 -11.15 4.29 8.59
N PRO A 323 -9.91 4.32 8.07
CA PRO A 323 -9.60 3.60 6.85
C PRO A 323 -9.74 2.09 7.09
N ARG A 324 -10.15 1.37 6.05
CA ARG A 324 -10.20 -0.09 6.05
C ARG A 324 -9.05 -0.66 5.23
N LEU A 325 -7.88 -0.03 5.36
CA LEU A 325 -6.64 -0.46 4.73
C LEU A 325 -5.89 -1.42 5.67
N PRO A 326 -5.18 -2.39 5.11
CA PRO A 326 -4.27 -3.19 5.90
C PRO A 326 -3.22 -2.30 6.56
N THR A 327 -3.01 -2.49 7.85
CA THR A 327 -2.01 -1.72 8.61
C THR A 327 -0.58 -2.19 8.34
N GLY A 328 -0.43 -3.36 7.72
CA GLY A 328 0.85 -4.03 7.59
C GLY A 328 1.33 -4.59 8.94
N MET A 329 2.59 -4.99 8.96
CA MET A 329 3.24 -5.53 10.14
C MET A 329 4.45 -4.67 10.51
N PHE A 330 4.33 -3.93 11.61
CA PHE A 330 5.47 -3.29 12.28
C PHE A 330 5.88 -4.14 13.47
N GLY A 331 7.13 -4.57 13.52
CA GLY A 331 7.56 -5.51 14.56
C GLY A 331 9.04 -5.78 14.64
N LEU A 332 9.39 -6.63 15.64
CA LEU A 332 10.72 -7.16 15.81
C LEU A 332 10.83 -8.45 14.98
N VAL A 333 11.68 -8.44 13.97
CA VAL A 333 11.84 -9.51 12.99
C VAL A 333 12.93 -10.47 13.45
N PHE A 334 12.59 -11.74 13.60
CA PHE A 334 13.55 -12.81 13.84
C PHE A 334 14.25 -13.20 12.54
N ASN A 335 15.58 -13.29 12.54
CA ASN A 335 16.32 -13.87 11.43
C ASN A 335 16.42 -15.39 11.61
N THR A 336 15.53 -16.16 10.98
CA THR A 336 15.51 -17.63 11.09
C THR A 336 16.70 -18.32 10.42
N ARG A 337 17.61 -17.60 9.75
CA ARG A 337 18.90 -18.11 9.31
C ARG A 337 19.83 -18.36 10.50
N ARG A 338 19.58 -17.68 11.63
CA ARG A 338 20.30 -17.90 12.89
C ARG A 338 19.71 -19.11 13.63
N ALA A 339 20.56 -20.03 14.01
CA ALA A 339 20.15 -21.29 14.66
C ALA A 339 19.27 -21.07 15.90
N VAL A 340 19.51 -19.99 16.64
CA VAL A 340 18.73 -19.62 17.83
C VAL A 340 17.25 -19.38 17.54
N PHE A 341 16.90 -19.00 16.32
CA PHE A 341 15.51 -18.72 15.90
C PHE A 341 14.95 -19.75 14.90
N ALA A 342 15.64 -20.85 14.64
CA ALA A 342 15.17 -21.88 13.72
C ALA A 342 13.88 -22.56 14.22
N ASP A 343 13.80 -22.85 15.54
CA ASP A 343 12.64 -23.47 16.16
C ASP A 343 11.50 -22.44 16.35
N GLU A 344 10.31 -22.79 15.86
CA GLU A 344 9.10 -21.98 15.99
C GLU A 344 8.69 -21.76 17.44
N LYS A 345 8.85 -22.77 18.31
CA LYS A 345 8.52 -22.67 19.73
C LYS A 345 9.39 -21.66 20.46
N VAL A 346 10.66 -21.51 20.06
CA VAL A 346 11.52 -20.44 20.58
C VAL A 346 10.95 -19.08 20.18
N ARG A 347 10.58 -18.90 18.90
CA ARG A 347 9.99 -17.64 18.42
C ARG A 347 8.66 -17.32 19.10
N GLU A 348 7.81 -18.33 19.30
CA GLU A 348 6.54 -18.20 20.03
C GLU A 348 6.77 -17.77 21.48
N GLY A 349 7.66 -18.46 22.20
CA GLY A 349 8.00 -18.12 23.57
C GLY A 349 8.58 -16.71 23.73
N LEU A 350 9.47 -16.32 22.82
CA LEU A 350 10.04 -14.97 22.78
C LEU A 350 8.96 -13.92 22.42
N THR A 351 7.99 -14.25 21.56
CA THR A 351 6.86 -13.37 21.23
C THR A 351 5.96 -13.12 22.44
N TYR A 352 5.69 -14.14 23.25
CA TYR A 352 4.89 -14.01 24.48
C TYR A 352 5.59 -13.19 25.57
N ALA A 353 6.92 -13.21 25.60
CA ALA A 353 7.69 -12.41 26.55
C ALA A 353 7.65 -10.90 26.28
N PHE A 354 7.09 -10.44 25.16
CA PHE A 354 6.97 -9.02 24.84
C PHE A 354 5.73 -8.40 25.49
N ASP A 355 5.94 -7.50 26.47
CA ASP A 355 4.86 -6.79 27.18
C ASP A 355 4.43 -5.54 26.41
N PHE A 356 3.49 -5.72 25.47
CA PHE A 356 2.94 -4.63 24.67
C PHE A 356 2.17 -3.62 25.51
N GLU A 357 1.34 -4.06 26.45
CA GLU A 357 0.48 -3.19 27.27
C GLU A 357 1.30 -2.24 28.13
N TRP A 358 2.39 -2.74 28.73
CA TRP A 358 3.32 -1.88 29.48
C TRP A 358 3.99 -0.85 28.56
N MET A 359 4.47 -1.29 27.39
CA MET A 359 5.11 -0.40 26.43
C MET A 359 4.14 0.65 25.91
N ASN A 360 2.92 0.25 25.55
CA ASN A 360 1.87 1.14 25.04
C ASN A 360 1.54 2.23 26.08
N LYS A 361 1.33 1.82 27.34
CA LYS A 361 1.01 2.74 28.44
C LYS A 361 2.15 3.69 28.79
N ASN A 362 3.39 3.20 28.87
CA ASN A 362 4.50 3.96 29.47
C ASN A 362 5.40 4.65 28.44
N ILE A 363 5.41 4.18 27.19
CA ILE A 363 6.29 4.70 26.13
C ILE A 363 5.49 5.36 25.00
N LEU A 364 4.31 4.79 24.63
CA LEU A 364 3.57 5.17 23.44
C LEU A 364 2.30 6.01 23.73
N GLY A 365 2.02 6.38 24.97
CA GLY A 365 0.87 7.21 25.34
C GLY A 365 -0.50 6.51 25.35
N GLY A 366 -0.55 5.18 25.24
CA GLY A 366 -1.76 4.37 25.47
C GLY A 366 -2.76 4.27 24.32
N SER A 367 -2.47 4.87 23.15
CA SER A 367 -3.45 5.00 22.07
C SER A 367 -3.31 3.97 20.93
N PHE A 368 -2.31 3.11 21.00
CA PHE A 368 -2.05 2.11 19.97
C PHE A 368 -2.75 0.78 20.25
N LYS A 369 -3.01 0.03 19.18
CA LYS A 369 -3.49 -1.35 19.24
C LYS A 369 -2.40 -2.31 18.81
N ARG A 370 -2.30 -3.48 19.46
CA ARG A 370 -1.38 -4.52 19.04
C ARG A 370 -1.82 -5.16 17.74
N THR A 371 -0.92 -5.31 16.79
CA THR A 371 -1.19 -5.98 15.51
C THR A 371 -1.33 -7.50 15.74
N GLN A 372 -2.34 -8.12 15.13
CA GLN A 372 -2.63 -9.56 15.24
C GLN A 372 -2.53 -10.30 13.89
N SER A 373 -2.43 -9.57 12.78
CA SER A 373 -2.48 -10.09 11.42
C SER A 373 -1.69 -9.18 10.49
N TYR A 374 -1.06 -9.74 9.44
CA TYR A 374 -0.33 -8.94 8.44
C TYR A 374 -1.26 -8.08 7.58
N TRP A 375 -2.52 -8.46 7.46
CA TRP A 375 -3.58 -7.68 6.81
C TRP A 375 -4.59 -7.13 7.82
N GLN A 376 -4.15 -6.87 9.05
CA GLN A 376 -4.99 -6.27 10.10
C GLN A 376 -5.77 -5.06 9.57
N ASN A 377 -7.00 -4.87 10.03
CA ASN A 377 -7.89 -3.76 9.67
C ASN A 377 -8.40 -3.80 8.22
N SER A 378 -8.40 -4.97 7.58
CA SER A 378 -8.92 -5.14 6.23
C SER A 378 -9.67 -6.46 6.05
N PRO A 379 -10.47 -6.60 4.97
CA PRO A 379 -11.13 -7.85 4.65
C PRO A 379 -10.19 -9.03 4.35
N LEU A 380 -8.91 -8.75 4.10
CA LEU A 380 -7.88 -9.74 3.77
C LEU A 380 -7.23 -10.36 5.01
N GLY A 381 -7.44 -9.80 6.21
CA GLY A 381 -6.87 -10.34 7.45
C GLY A 381 -7.57 -11.62 7.91
N ALA A 382 -6.80 -12.57 8.41
CA ALA A 382 -7.32 -13.80 9.02
C ALA A 382 -7.95 -13.54 10.41
N TYR A 383 -7.40 -12.59 11.16
CA TYR A 383 -7.93 -12.21 12.47
C TYR A 383 -9.35 -11.64 12.36
N GLY A 384 -10.28 -12.20 13.12
CA GLY A 384 -11.70 -11.87 13.05
C GLY A 384 -12.51 -12.64 12.00
N ASN A 385 -11.86 -13.45 11.16
CA ASN A 385 -12.49 -14.23 10.10
C ASN A 385 -12.17 -15.72 10.24
N ALA A 386 -13.21 -16.56 10.43
CA ALA A 386 -13.05 -18.01 10.39
C ALA A 386 -12.63 -18.48 8.99
N ALA A 387 -11.79 -19.50 8.93
CA ALA A 387 -11.38 -20.09 7.66
C ALA A 387 -12.58 -20.73 6.95
N ASP A 388 -12.80 -20.35 5.70
CA ASP A 388 -13.84 -20.93 4.85
C ASP A 388 -13.33 -22.22 4.14
N ALA A 389 -14.20 -22.83 3.36
CA ALA A 389 -13.86 -24.08 2.66
C ALA A 389 -12.73 -23.90 1.63
N ARG A 390 -12.61 -22.70 0.99
CA ARG A 390 -11.54 -22.38 0.05
C ARG A 390 -10.21 -22.23 0.77
N GLU A 391 -10.18 -21.50 1.89
CA GLU A 391 -9.00 -21.34 2.73
C GLU A 391 -8.50 -22.72 3.22
N LEU A 392 -9.40 -23.57 3.73
CA LEU A 392 -9.05 -24.92 4.20
C LEU A 392 -8.50 -25.81 3.09
N ALA A 393 -9.06 -25.72 1.88
CA ALA A 393 -8.54 -26.46 0.72
C ALA A 393 -7.14 -26.00 0.32
N LEU A 394 -6.86 -24.70 0.37
CA LEU A 394 -5.53 -24.12 0.09
C LEU A 394 -4.51 -24.51 1.16
N LEU A 395 -4.88 -24.45 2.42
CA LEU A 395 -4.01 -24.83 3.55
C LEU A 395 -3.68 -26.33 3.54
N GLY A 396 -4.63 -27.20 3.16
CA GLY A 396 -4.44 -28.63 3.09
C GLY A 396 -3.96 -29.22 4.42
N ASP A 397 -2.82 -29.94 4.39
CA ASP A 397 -2.25 -30.56 5.60
C ASP A 397 -1.74 -29.55 6.62
N ALA A 398 -1.33 -28.35 6.21
CA ALA A 398 -0.91 -27.31 7.13
C ALA A 398 -2.03 -26.92 8.12
N ALA A 399 -3.29 -26.96 7.70
CA ALA A 399 -4.44 -26.70 8.58
C ALA A 399 -4.51 -27.65 9.78
N LYS A 400 -4.06 -28.90 9.63
CA LYS A 400 -4.10 -29.91 10.70
C LYS A 400 -3.14 -29.62 11.85
N SER A 401 -2.06 -28.91 11.57
CA SER A 401 -1.02 -28.55 12.55
C SER A 401 -1.24 -27.16 13.16
N MET A 402 -2.18 -26.37 12.61
CA MET A 402 -2.47 -25.03 13.13
C MET A 402 -3.29 -25.06 14.42
N PRO A 403 -3.07 -24.11 15.36
CA PRO A 403 -3.97 -23.90 16.48
C PRO A 403 -5.42 -23.72 15.99
N PRO A 404 -6.42 -24.35 16.62
CA PRO A 404 -7.84 -24.20 16.24
C PRO A 404 -8.31 -22.74 16.23
N GLU A 405 -7.78 -21.91 17.13
CA GLU A 405 -8.09 -20.49 17.25
C GLU A 405 -7.65 -19.70 16.01
N LEU A 406 -6.57 -20.13 15.36
CA LEU A 406 -6.09 -19.52 14.11
C LEU A 406 -7.09 -19.80 12.96
N LEU A 407 -7.59 -21.03 12.86
CA LEU A 407 -8.62 -21.38 11.87
C LEU A 407 -9.96 -20.72 12.18
N ALA A 408 -10.30 -20.57 13.46
CA ALA A 408 -11.52 -19.88 13.89
C ALA A 408 -11.43 -18.33 13.74
N GLY A 409 -10.24 -17.78 13.44
CA GLY A 409 -10.02 -16.34 13.37
C GLY A 409 -10.00 -15.64 14.72
N THR A 410 -9.88 -16.39 15.81
CA THR A 410 -9.90 -15.87 17.20
C THR A 410 -8.53 -15.87 17.86
N TYR A 411 -7.51 -16.35 17.16
CA TYR A 411 -6.15 -16.35 17.67
C TYR A 411 -5.67 -14.91 17.92
N ALA A 412 -5.25 -14.65 19.15
CA ALA A 412 -4.67 -13.37 19.54
C ALA A 412 -3.45 -13.62 20.45
N LEU A 413 -2.45 -12.77 20.32
CA LEU A 413 -1.33 -12.77 21.24
C LEU A 413 -1.80 -12.46 22.66
N PRO A 414 -1.16 -13.04 23.69
CA PRO A 414 -1.52 -12.79 25.08
C PRO A 414 -1.53 -11.30 25.41
N THR A 415 -2.58 -10.85 26.09
CA THR A 415 -2.67 -9.51 26.68
C THR A 415 -2.10 -9.57 28.09
N THR A 416 -1.18 -8.66 28.42
CA THR A 416 -0.58 -8.56 29.74
C THR A 416 -1.37 -7.62 30.66
N ASP A 417 -1.08 -7.65 31.96
CA ASP A 417 -1.66 -6.71 32.93
C ASP A 417 -1.02 -5.30 32.87
N GLY A 418 -0.04 -5.09 31.99
CA GLY A 418 0.66 -3.82 31.80
C GLY A 418 1.60 -3.41 32.95
N THR A 419 1.96 -4.34 33.82
CA THR A 419 2.91 -4.08 34.92
C THR A 419 4.38 -4.17 34.51
N GLY A 420 4.65 -4.78 33.36
CA GLY A 420 6.00 -5.09 32.86
C GLY A 420 6.57 -6.37 33.45
N ALA A 421 5.76 -7.14 34.21
CA ALA A 421 6.18 -8.38 34.88
C ALA A 421 5.00 -9.36 35.11
N ASP A 422 4.06 -9.44 34.12
CA ASP A 422 2.92 -10.36 34.22
C ASP A 422 3.37 -11.80 34.30
N ARG A 423 3.24 -12.39 35.49
CA ARG A 423 3.69 -13.75 35.78
C ARG A 423 2.98 -14.82 34.98
N LYS A 424 1.71 -14.59 34.61
CA LYS A 424 0.92 -15.55 33.83
C LYS A 424 1.46 -15.63 32.42
N VAL A 425 1.67 -14.49 31.77
CA VAL A 425 2.19 -14.41 30.40
C VAL A 425 3.66 -14.83 30.33
N LEU A 426 4.48 -14.40 31.31
CA LEU A 426 5.87 -14.87 31.40
C LEU A 426 5.97 -16.38 31.60
N LYS A 427 5.03 -16.99 32.37
CA LYS A 427 4.97 -18.45 32.48
C LYS A 427 4.66 -19.10 31.14
N MET A 428 3.71 -18.57 30.35
CA MET A 428 3.42 -19.09 28.99
C MET A 428 4.68 -19.02 28.09
N ALA A 429 5.42 -17.92 28.14
CA ALA A 429 6.70 -17.79 27.43
C ALA A 429 7.71 -18.86 27.84
N VAL A 430 7.89 -19.07 29.14
CA VAL A 430 8.80 -20.10 29.67
C VAL A 430 8.35 -21.51 29.30
N ASP A 431 7.05 -21.79 29.32
CA ASP A 431 6.52 -23.10 28.94
C ASP A 431 6.83 -23.41 27.46
N LYS A 432 6.67 -22.43 26.54
CA LYS A 432 7.06 -22.59 25.12
C LYS A 432 8.57 -22.80 24.93
N LEU A 433 9.38 -22.04 25.64
CA LEU A 433 10.85 -22.23 25.61
C LEU A 433 11.24 -23.60 26.18
N ARG A 434 10.50 -24.13 27.16
CA ARG A 434 10.72 -25.48 27.70
C ARG A 434 10.34 -26.56 26.67
N GLU A 435 9.26 -26.39 25.92
CA GLU A 435 8.92 -27.26 24.80
C GLU A 435 10.02 -27.31 23.74
N ALA A 436 10.77 -26.21 23.56
CA ALA A 436 11.94 -26.11 22.69
C ALA A 436 13.24 -26.65 23.34
N GLY A 437 13.17 -27.26 24.52
CA GLY A 437 14.33 -27.86 25.19
C GLY A 437 15.15 -26.93 26.09
N TYR A 438 14.68 -25.72 26.37
CA TYR A 438 15.33 -24.80 27.29
C TYR A 438 14.79 -24.95 28.71
N SER A 439 15.59 -24.57 29.70
CA SER A 439 15.18 -24.53 31.11
C SER A 439 15.94 -23.44 31.87
N ILE A 440 15.32 -22.91 32.94
CA ILE A 440 15.99 -21.92 33.78
C ILE A 440 16.92 -22.65 34.75
N LYS A 441 18.22 -22.39 34.62
CA LYS A 441 19.28 -22.88 35.50
C LYS A 441 20.08 -21.71 36.04
N ASN A 442 20.17 -21.56 37.34
CA ASN A 442 20.87 -20.43 38.00
C ASN A 442 20.45 -19.05 37.43
N GLY A 443 19.14 -18.85 37.23
CA GLY A 443 18.59 -17.59 36.69
C GLY A 443 18.82 -17.37 35.20
N ARG A 444 19.33 -18.36 34.43
CA ARG A 444 19.58 -18.26 32.98
C ARG A 444 18.74 -19.28 32.25
N MET A 445 18.05 -18.83 31.18
CA MET A 445 17.37 -19.72 30.26
C MET A 445 18.42 -20.43 29.38
N SER A 446 18.59 -21.74 29.56
CA SER A 446 19.70 -22.49 28.96
C SER A 446 19.21 -23.78 28.29
N ASP A 447 19.89 -24.21 27.22
CA ASP A 447 19.67 -25.49 26.56
C ASP A 447 20.20 -26.68 27.40
N ALA A 448 20.04 -27.90 26.89
CA ALA A 448 20.51 -29.11 27.52
C ALA A 448 22.05 -29.10 27.80
N ASN A 449 22.81 -28.39 26.95
CA ASN A 449 24.26 -28.27 27.04
C ASN A 449 24.71 -27.13 27.98
N GLY A 450 23.78 -26.43 28.62
CA GLY A 450 24.06 -25.30 29.51
C GLY A 450 24.35 -23.99 28.81
N ARG A 451 24.15 -23.89 27.48
CA ARG A 451 24.32 -22.64 26.73
C ARG A 451 23.09 -21.77 26.95
N GLN A 452 23.33 -20.54 27.38
CA GLN A 452 22.24 -19.57 27.58
C GLN A 452 21.57 -19.20 26.23
N LEU A 453 20.25 -19.08 26.22
CA LEU A 453 19.50 -18.46 25.13
C LEU A 453 19.88 -16.99 25.05
N ALA A 454 20.65 -16.64 24.01
CA ALA A 454 21.21 -15.31 23.83
C ALA A 454 21.19 -14.88 22.37
N PHE A 455 20.90 -13.61 22.11
CA PHE A 455 20.90 -13.00 20.80
C PHE A 455 21.03 -11.47 20.88
N GLU A 456 21.19 -10.81 19.73
CA GLU A 456 21.34 -9.37 19.64
C GLU A 456 20.24 -8.75 18.78
N ILE A 457 19.69 -7.60 19.22
CA ILE A 457 18.83 -6.76 18.38
C ILE A 457 19.62 -5.55 17.86
N MET A 458 19.55 -5.30 16.55
CA MET A 458 20.16 -4.13 15.92
C MET A 458 19.13 -3.01 15.81
N THR A 459 19.50 -1.80 16.21
CA THR A 459 18.69 -0.58 16.20
C THR A 459 19.41 0.55 15.44
N GLN A 460 18.66 1.50 14.86
CA GLN A 460 19.22 2.60 14.05
C GLN A 460 18.87 3.99 14.61
N ASN A 461 17.98 4.06 15.61
CA ASN A 461 17.56 5.35 16.18
C ASN A 461 17.06 5.18 17.62
N PRO A 462 16.94 6.29 18.39
CA PRO A 462 16.53 6.26 19.78
C PRO A 462 15.11 5.68 20.02
N ALA A 463 14.19 5.78 19.06
CA ALA A 463 12.85 5.20 19.20
C ALA A 463 12.90 3.67 19.19
N GLN A 464 13.67 3.09 18.26
CA GLN A 464 13.91 1.65 18.23
C GLN A 464 14.66 1.14 19.45
N GLU A 465 15.63 1.91 19.95
CA GLU A 465 16.39 1.55 21.16
C GLU A 465 15.47 1.51 22.40
N ARG A 466 14.54 2.44 22.55
CA ARG A 466 13.55 2.41 23.65
C ARG A 466 12.67 1.16 23.61
N ILE A 467 12.23 0.73 22.42
CA ILE A 467 11.47 -0.51 22.25
C ILE A 467 12.32 -1.72 22.63
N ALA A 468 13.59 -1.76 22.19
CA ALA A 468 14.52 -2.84 22.49
C ALA A 468 14.80 -2.93 24.01
N LEU A 469 15.02 -1.81 24.70
CA LEU A 469 15.22 -1.76 26.15
C LEU A 469 14.00 -2.26 26.92
N ALA A 470 12.78 -1.91 26.49
CA ALA A 470 11.55 -2.42 27.08
C ALA A 470 11.47 -3.95 26.96
N TYR A 471 11.80 -4.48 25.79
CA TYR A 471 11.80 -5.93 25.57
C TYR A 471 12.91 -6.65 26.33
N GLN A 472 14.12 -6.12 26.37
CA GLN A 472 15.25 -6.64 27.14
C GLN A 472 14.88 -6.81 28.63
N ARG A 473 14.17 -5.83 29.19
CA ARG A 473 13.69 -5.91 30.59
C ARG A 473 12.81 -7.15 30.81
N SER A 474 11.85 -7.41 29.92
CA SER A 474 10.95 -8.57 30.04
C SER A 474 11.71 -9.89 29.89
N LEU A 475 12.65 -9.97 28.93
CA LEU A 475 13.48 -11.15 28.70
C LEU A 475 14.39 -11.49 29.88
N ASN A 476 14.95 -10.48 30.55
CA ASN A 476 15.77 -10.68 31.75
C ASN A 476 15.00 -11.36 32.89
N LEU A 477 13.67 -11.13 32.99
CA LEU A 477 12.84 -11.79 34.01
C LEU A 477 12.74 -13.31 33.83
N ILE A 478 12.95 -13.80 32.62
CA ILE A 478 12.94 -15.24 32.31
C ILE A 478 14.34 -15.79 31.98
N GLY A 479 15.39 -15.01 32.25
CA GLY A 479 16.78 -15.43 32.10
C GLY A 479 17.31 -15.51 30.67
N VAL A 480 16.61 -14.92 29.69
CA VAL A 480 17.07 -14.77 28.29
C VAL A 480 17.96 -13.55 28.18
N ALA A 481 19.10 -13.68 27.53
CA ALA A 481 20.04 -12.58 27.31
C ALA A 481 19.84 -11.95 25.94
N MET A 482 19.52 -10.65 25.88
CA MET A 482 19.43 -9.90 24.63
C MET A 482 20.39 -8.72 24.67
N GLY A 483 21.36 -8.68 23.72
CA GLY A 483 22.19 -7.52 23.47
C GLY A 483 21.45 -6.48 22.63
N ILE A 484 21.81 -5.20 22.76
CA ILE A 484 21.31 -4.11 21.88
C ILE A 484 22.50 -3.50 21.18
N ARG A 485 22.48 -3.49 19.85
CA ARG A 485 23.50 -2.86 19.01
C ARG A 485 22.89 -1.67 18.26
N SER A 486 23.24 -0.46 18.68
CA SER A 486 22.89 0.75 17.95
C SER A 486 23.92 1.02 16.86
N VAL A 487 23.45 1.27 15.64
CA VAL A 487 24.27 1.57 14.46
C VAL A 487 23.68 2.75 13.69
N ASP A 488 24.47 3.39 12.83
CA ASP A 488 23.97 4.42 11.93
C ASP A 488 23.11 3.84 10.79
N ASP A 489 22.36 4.70 10.08
CA ASP A 489 21.45 4.31 9.00
C ASP A 489 22.15 3.54 7.88
N GLY A 490 23.37 3.93 7.51
CA GLY A 490 24.16 3.28 6.45
C GLY A 490 24.54 1.84 6.84
N GLN A 491 25.04 1.65 8.05
CA GLN A 491 25.36 0.33 8.59
C GLN A 491 24.10 -0.53 8.76
N TYR A 492 23.01 0.07 9.27
CA TYR A 492 21.75 -0.64 9.43
C TYR A 492 21.23 -1.17 8.08
N GLN A 493 21.27 -0.33 7.03
CA GLN A 493 20.82 -0.75 5.71
C GLN A 493 21.77 -1.80 5.09
N SER A 494 23.08 -1.62 5.19
CA SER A 494 24.07 -2.56 4.65
C SER A 494 23.94 -3.95 5.29
N ARG A 495 23.87 -4.01 6.63
CA ARG A 495 23.71 -5.26 7.38
C ARG A 495 22.33 -5.89 7.16
N SER A 496 21.30 -5.09 6.98
CA SER A 496 19.96 -5.60 6.62
C SER A 496 19.96 -6.27 5.24
N ASN A 497 20.64 -5.68 4.25
CA ASN A 497 20.74 -6.22 2.90
C ASN A 497 21.55 -7.53 2.83
N SER A 498 22.54 -7.70 3.71
CA SER A 498 23.37 -8.91 3.82
C SER A 498 22.84 -9.91 4.86
N PHE A 499 21.72 -9.60 5.54
CA PHE A 499 21.13 -10.40 6.62
C PHE A 499 22.07 -10.66 7.81
N ASP A 500 23.01 -9.73 8.06
CA ASP A 500 23.98 -9.81 9.15
C ASP A 500 23.41 -9.19 10.44
N TYR A 501 22.45 -9.85 11.02
CA TYR A 501 21.79 -9.53 12.30
C TYR A 501 21.14 -10.80 12.87
N ASP A 502 20.82 -10.78 14.16
CA ASP A 502 19.96 -11.78 14.77
C ASP A 502 18.49 -11.30 14.76
N MET A 503 18.25 -10.07 15.22
CA MET A 503 16.93 -9.43 15.22
C MET A 503 17.02 -7.97 14.78
N ILE A 504 16.00 -7.48 14.07
CA ILE A 504 15.85 -6.07 13.66
C ILE A 504 14.42 -5.59 13.84
N ILE A 505 14.21 -4.26 13.85
CA ILE A 505 12.88 -3.66 13.85
C ILE A 505 12.56 -3.19 12.43
N ARG A 506 11.46 -3.67 11.85
CA ARG A 506 11.04 -3.33 10.48
C ARG A 506 9.54 -3.10 10.37
N SER A 507 9.18 -2.24 9.44
CA SER A 507 7.82 -2.11 8.93
C SER A 507 7.70 -2.85 7.60
N LEU A 508 6.70 -3.70 7.50
CA LEU A 508 6.34 -4.46 6.30
C LEU A 508 4.95 -3.98 5.88
N PRO A 509 4.87 -3.04 4.93
CA PRO A 509 3.58 -2.52 4.49
C PRO A 509 2.79 -3.60 3.77
N SER A 510 1.48 -3.63 3.99
CA SER A 510 0.53 -4.46 3.26
C SER A 510 -0.43 -3.58 2.46
N SER A 511 -1.00 -4.13 1.40
CA SER A 511 -2.00 -3.47 0.57
C SER A 511 -3.27 -4.30 0.48
N LEU A 512 -4.34 -3.72 -0.04
CA LEU A 512 -5.55 -4.48 -0.40
C LEU A 512 -5.37 -5.27 -1.70
N SER A 513 -4.24 -5.11 -2.38
CA SER A 513 -3.87 -5.84 -3.59
C SER A 513 -2.43 -6.38 -3.47
N PRO A 514 -2.16 -7.33 -2.53
CA PRO A 514 -0.87 -7.99 -2.50
C PRO A 514 -0.61 -8.73 -3.82
N GLY A 515 0.61 -8.59 -4.33
CA GLY A 515 0.99 -9.09 -5.65
C GLY A 515 2.42 -9.64 -5.66
N MET A 516 3.15 -9.35 -6.72
CA MET A 516 4.52 -9.83 -6.97
C MET A 516 5.54 -9.45 -5.90
N GLU A 517 5.31 -8.38 -5.15
CA GLU A 517 6.20 -7.99 -4.05
C GLU A 517 6.29 -9.08 -2.95
N GLN A 518 5.27 -9.96 -2.85
CA GLN A 518 5.29 -11.07 -1.89
C GLN A 518 6.38 -12.09 -2.19
N LEU A 519 6.73 -12.28 -3.48
CA LEU A 519 7.85 -13.14 -3.88
C LEU A 519 9.17 -12.65 -3.28
N ASN A 520 9.38 -11.34 -3.25
CA ASN A 520 10.62 -10.77 -2.70
C ASN A 520 10.64 -10.71 -1.17
N ARG A 521 9.45 -10.79 -0.52
CA ARG A 521 9.32 -10.68 0.94
C ARG A 521 9.31 -12.01 1.68
N TRP A 522 8.71 -13.06 1.10
CA TRP A 522 8.38 -14.26 1.84
C TRP A 522 8.63 -15.57 1.11
N ASN A 523 8.88 -15.53 -0.21
CA ASN A 523 9.13 -16.74 -0.99
C ASN A 523 10.49 -17.36 -0.61
N SER A 524 10.56 -18.68 -0.61
CA SER A 524 11.76 -19.45 -0.26
C SER A 524 12.98 -19.07 -1.10
N LEU A 525 12.79 -18.73 -2.39
CA LEU A 525 13.87 -18.30 -3.29
C LEU A 525 14.49 -16.95 -2.88
N SER A 526 13.72 -16.10 -2.21
CA SER A 526 14.19 -14.80 -1.73
C SER A 526 14.95 -14.89 -0.40
N ARG A 527 14.93 -16.03 0.26
CA ARG A 527 15.51 -16.24 1.59
C ARG A 527 16.95 -15.73 1.67
N ASP A 528 17.81 -16.18 0.80
CA ASP A 528 19.26 -15.89 0.83
C ASP A 528 19.68 -14.91 -0.29
N ALA A 529 18.72 -14.35 -1.04
CA ALA A 529 18.98 -13.34 -2.07
C ALA A 529 19.28 -11.99 -1.41
N GLN A 530 20.54 -11.54 -1.47
CA GLN A 530 20.96 -10.26 -0.88
C GLN A 530 20.13 -9.11 -1.41
N GLY A 531 19.73 -8.22 -0.49
CA GLY A 531 18.88 -7.08 -0.81
C GLY A 531 17.39 -7.43 -0.97
N SER A 532 17.00 -8.70 -0.82
CA SER A 532 15.57 -9.05 -0.73
C SER A 532 14.95 -8.51 0.57
N PHE A 533 13.62 -8.44 0.58
CA PHE A 533 12.88 -8.02 1.77
C PHE A 533 12.45 -9.22 2.64
N ASN A 534 12.97 -10.42 2.37
CA ASN A 534 12.76 -11.58 3.22
C ASN A 534 13.64 -11.48 4.50
N TYR A 535 13.40 -10.44 5.26
CA TYR A 535 14.18 -10.15 6.48
C TYR A 535 14.14 -11.30 7.49
N ALA A 536 13.00 -11.99 7.59
CA ALA A 536 12.86 -13.10 8.52
C ALA A 536 13.59 -14.38 8.09
N GLY A 537 14.02 -14.49 6.84
CA GLY A 537 14.66 -15.71 6.31
C GLY A 537 13.69 -16.87 6.15
N VAL A 538 12.45 -16.57 5.77
CA VAL A 538 11.40 -17.59 5.58
C VAL A 538 11.75 -18.47 4.38
N ALA A 539 11.60 -19.78 4.57
CA ALA A 539 11.61 -20.79 3.52
C ALA A 539 10.56 -21.85 3.90
N ASN A 540 9.35 -21.65 3.44
CA ASN A 540 8.22 -22.52 3.75
C ASN A 540 7.41 -22.79 2.47
N PRO A 541 7.37 -24.05 1.98
CA PRO A 541 6.66 -24.41 0.76
C PRO A 541 5.17 -24.09 0.79
N ASP A 542 4.53 -24.10 1.96
CA ASP A 542 3.11 -23.74 2.08
C ASP A 542 2.90 -22.25 1.85
N ILE A 543 3.83 -21.41 2.33
CA ILE A 543 3.83 -19.97 2.07
C ILE A 543 4.07 -19.70 0.58
N ASP A 544 5.02 -20.41 -0.05
CA ASP A 544 5.28 -20.30 -1.49
C ASP A 544 4.03 -20.59 -2.31
N ARG A 545 3.32 -21.67 -1.95
CA ARG A 545 2.08 -22.09 -2.59
C ARG A 545 0.96 -21.06 -2.42
N MET A 546 0.86 -20.38 -1.27
CA MET A 546 -0.14 -19.32 -1.07
C MET A 546 0.19 -18.06 -1.88
N ILE A 547 1.47 -17.73 -2.01
CA ILE A 547 1.88 -16.61 -2.89
C ILE A 547 1.51 -16.94 -4.34
N GLU A 548 1.74 -18.16 -4.80
CA GLU A 548 1.33 -18.59 -6.14
C GLU A 548 -0.19 -18.53 -6.31
N ALA A 549 -0.96 -19.04 -5.34
CA ALA A 549 -2.42 -19.03 -5.37
C ALA A 549 -2.99 -17.60 -5.47
N LEU A 550 -2.46 -16.62 -4.69
CA LEU A 550 -2.93 -15.25 -4.77
C LEU A 550 -2.60 -14.58 -6.11
N LEU A 551 -1.44 -14.92 -6.72
CA LEU A 551 -1.03 -14.37 -8.02
C LEU A 551 -1.85 -14.94 -9.18
N GLN A 552 -2.38 -16.16 -9.04
CA GLN A 552 -3.19 -16.85 -10.05
C GLN A 552 -4.70 -16.60 -9.89
N ALA A 553 -5.14 -16.05 -8.76
CA ALA A 553 -6.55 -15.85 -8.47
C ALA A 553 -7.25 -14.99 -9.52
N ARG A 554 -8.42 -15.44 -10.00
CA ARG A 554 -9.26 -14.76 -11.00
C ARG A 554 -10.51 -14.14 -10.39
N SER A 555 -11.04 -14.75 -9.32
CA SER A 555 -12.18 -14.22 -8.57
C SER A 555 -11.73 -13.48 -7.30
N THR A 556 -12.56 -12.58 -6.80
CA THR A 556 -12.32 -11.88 -5.53
C THR A 556 -12.30 -12.84 -4.36
N GLU A 557 -13.17 -13.85 -4.38
CA GLU A 557 -13.30 -14.86 -3.32
C GLU A 557 -12.05 -15.75 -3.24
N ASP A 558 -11.52 -16.21 -4.39
CA ASP A 558 -10.29 -17.02 -4.43
C ASP A 558 -9.08 -16.19 -3.98
N PHE A 559 -9.01 -14.93 -4.39
CA PHE A 559 -7.96 -14.02 -3.95
C PHE A 559 -8.01 -13.80 -2.44
N GLN A 560 -9.19 -13.50 -1.88
CA GLN A 560 -9.34 -13.31 -0.43
C GLN A 560 -8.99 -14.58 0.34
N ALA A 561 -9.43 -15.73 -0.13
CA ALA A 561 -9.11 -17.01 0.51
C ALA A 561 -7.60 -17.28 0.49
N ALA A 562 -6.92 -17.03 -0.64
CA ALA A 562 -5.47 -17.19 -0.74
C ALA A 562 -4.70 -16.27 0.21
N VAL A 563 -5.08 -14.97 0.29
CA VAL A 563 -4.44 -14.02 1.18
C VAL A 563 -4.70 -14.35 2.65
N ARG A 564 -5.90 -14.77 3.03
CA ARG A 564 -6.21 -15.17 4.42
C ARG A 564 -5.49 -16.46 4.83
N ALA A 565 -5.44 -17.46 3.94
CA ALA A 565 -4.66 -18.66 4.18
C ALA A 565 -3.16 -18.34 4.37
N TYR A 566 -2.64 -17.44 3.53
CA TYR A 566 -1.28 -16.92 3.62
C TYR A 566 -1.02 -16.19 4.95
N ASP A 567 -1.92 -15.30 5.36
CA ASP A 567 -1.83 -14.58 6.64
C ASP A 567 -1.79 -15.55 7.84
N ARG A 568 -2.62 -16.63 7.83
CA ARG A 568 -2.61 -17.66 8.87
C ARG A 568 -1.24 -18.35 8.98
N LEU A 569 -0.62 -18.70 7.85
CA LEU A 569 0.70 -19.33 7.83
C LEU A 569 1.79 -18.37 8.36
N LEU A 570 1.72 -17.10 7.99
CA LEU A 570 2.68 -16.10 8.49
C LEU A 570 2.54 -15.88 10.01
N VAL A 571 1.30 -15.83 10.51
CA VAL A 571 1.02 -15.67 11.94
C VAL A 571 1.46 -16.92 12.71
N ALA A 572 1.13 -18.13 12.20
CA ALA A 572 1.55 -19.40 12.80
C ALA A 572 3.07 -19.53 12.92
N GLY A 573 3.82 -19.02 11.94
CA GLY A 573 5.28 -19.15 11.92
C GLY A 573 6.01 -18.24 12.92
N HIS A 574 5.35 -17.32 13.60
CA HIS A 574 5.95 -16.40 14.58
C HIS A 574 7.23 -15.73 14.07
N TYR A 575 7.25 -15.31 12.82
CA TYR A 575 8.46 -14.71 12.20
C TYR A 575 8.77 -13.30 12.72
N ILE A 576 7.75 -12.62 13.26
CA ILE A 576 7.82 -11.25 13.75
C ILE A 576 7.08 -11.16 15.09
N ILE A 577 7.66 -10.47 16.07
CA ILE A 577 6.93 -10.01 17.24
C ILE A 577 6.14 -8.76 16.82
N PRO A 578 4.80 -8.85 16.71
CA PRO A 578 3.99 -7.71 16.33
C PRO A 578 4.05 -6.61 17.37
N LEU A 579 4.27 -5.38 16.90
CA LEU A 579 4.19 -4.20 17.75
C LEU A 579 2.78 -3.60 17.66
N TYR A 580 2.61 -2.49 16.97
CA TYR A 580 1.38 -1.73 17.04
C TYR A 580 0.97 -1.10 15.71
N TYR A 581 -0.29 -0.69 15.68
CA TYR A 581 -0.84 0.12 14.61
C TYR A 581 -1.80 1.18 15.16
N ILE A 582 -2.06 2.19 14.33
CA ILE A 582 -3.13 3.15 14.52
C ILE A 582 -4.20 2.86 13.47
N GLY A 583 -5.40 2.53 13.92
CA GLY A 583 -6.53 2.24 13.03
C GLY A 583 -7.28 3.48 12.55
N ALA A 584 -6.69 4.68 12.66
CA ALA A 584 -7.35 5.93 12.33
C ALA A 584 -6.39 6.90 11.62
N GLN A 585 -6.92 7.74 10.76
CA GLN A 585 -6.23 8.91 10.22
C GLN A 585 -6.81 10.15 10.90
N TRP A 586 -5.95 10.99 11.46
CA TRP A 586 -6.33 12.20 12.16
C TRP A 586 -5.97 13.42 11.33
N VAL A 587 -6.94 14.29 11.09
CA VAL A 587 -6.74 15.51 10.31
C VAL A 587 -7.41 16.67 11.02
N ALA A 588 -6.62 17.67 11.38
CA ALA A 588 -7.15 18.95 11.83
C ALA A 588 -7.30 19.88 10.62
N ARG A 589 -8.42 20.58 10.53
CA ARG A 589 -8.68 21.53 9.45
C ARG A 589 -9.35 22.80 9.98
N TRP A 590 -9.14 23.88 9.31
CA TRP A 590 -9.96 25.07 9.50
C TRP A 590 -11.39 24.79 9.01
N LYS A 591 -12.38 25.24 9.75
CA LYS A 591 -13.81 24.93 9.57
C LYS A 591 -14.34 25.26 8.18
N TYR A 592 -13.77 26.27 7.52
CA TYR A 592 -14.15 26.68 6.18
C TYR A 592 -13.66 25.72 5.08
N ILE A 593 -12.77 24.82 5.36
CA ILE A 593 -12.48 23.68 4.48
C ILE A 593 -13.50 22.58 4.82
N ASP A 594 -14.31 22.23 3.86
CA ASP A 594 -15.37 21.21 4.06
C ASP A 594 -15.11 20.00 3.16
N ARG A 595 -15.86 18.93 3.40
CA ARG A 595 -15.60 17.62 2.80
C ARG A 595 -16.87 16.82 2.59
N PRO A 596 -16.86 15.76 1.72
CA PRO A 596 -17.95 14.81 1.60
C PRO A 596 -18.21 14.08 2.93
N ASP A 597 -19.48 13.70 3.16
CA ASP A 597 -19.88 12.89 4.33
C ASP A 597 -19.38 11.45 4.23
N ILE A 598 -19.33 10.90 3.00
CA ILE A 598 -18.88 9.52 2.74
C ILE A 598 -17.37 9.47 2.73
N THR A 599 -16.83 8.58 3.54
CA THR A 599 -15.39 8.28 3.59
C THR A 599 -15.13 6.95 2.89
N PRO A 600 -14.28 6.91 1.85
CA PRO A 600 -13.92 5.67 1.17
C PRO A 600 -13.08 4.74 2.06
N ILE A 601 -12.85 3.52 1.60
CA ILE A 601 -12.05 2.53 2.35
C ILE A 601 -10.60 2.98 2.58
N GLN A 602 -10.07 3.85 1.71
CA GLN A 602 -8.73 4.43 1.89
C GLN A 602 -8.67 5.54 2.95
N GLY A 603 -9.81 5.97 3.49
CA GLY A 603 -9.87 7.06 4.48
C GLY A 603 -10.05 8.43 3.82
N ASN A 604 -9.40 9.47 4.38
CA ASN A 604 -9.57 10.82 3.86
C ASN A 604 -9.09 10.98 2.41
N GLN A 605 -9.87 11.72 1.62
CA GLN A 605 -9.56 12.06 0.22
C GLN A 605 -9.58 13.58 0.07
N LYS A 606 -8.47 14.23 0.47
CA LYS A 606 -8.35 15.70 0.48
C LYS A 606 -8.62 16.34 -0.89
N GLN A 607 -8.43 15.58 -1.97
CA GLN A 607 -8.67 16.02 -3.34
C GLN A 607 -10.15 16.27 -3.66
N THR A 608 -11.08 15.73 -2.83
CA THR A 608 -12.52 15.92 -2.97
C THR A 608 -13.08 17.04 -2.07
N TRP A 609 -12.23 17.66 -1.23
CA TRP A 609 -12.63 18.70 -0.29
C TRP A 609 -12.77 20.07 -0.99
N TRP A 610 -13.43 21.02 -0.34
CA TRP A 610 -13.69 22.35 -0.92
C TRP A 610 -13.63 23.49 0.12
N ASP A 611 -13.52 24.71 -0.39
CA ASP A 611 -13.63 25.92 0.42
C ASP A 611 -15.11 26.32 0.54
N ALA A 612 -15.71 26.14 1.70
CA ALA A 612 -17.11 26.45 1.94
C ALA A 612 -17.44 27.96 1.81
N ARG A 613 -16.44 28.82 1.83
CA ARG A 613 -16.63 30.27 1.61
C ARG A 613 -16.89 30.61 0.15
N ALA A 614 -16.59 29.69 -0.77
CA ALA A 614 -16.78 29.83 -2.21
C ALA A 614 -18.07 29.17 -2.73
N GLN A 615 -18.89 28.55 -1.87
CA GLN A 615 -20.13 27.83 -2.24
C GLN A 615 -21.33 28.74 -2.45
#